data_ba43cdf0b772c5416caa03829572005c
#
_entry.id   ba43cdf0b772c5416caa03829572005c
#
_cell.length_a   1.000
_cell.length_b   1.000
_cell.length_c   1.000
_cell.angle_alpha   90.00
_cell.angle_beta   90.00
_cell.angle_gamma   90.00
#
_symmetry.space_group_name_H-M   'P 1'
#
loop_
_entity.id
_entity.type
_entity.pdbx_description
1 polymer ?
#
loop_
_entity_poly.entity_id
_entity_poly.type
_entity_poly.pdbx_seq_one_letter_code
_entity_poly.pdbx_strand_id
1 'polypeptide(L)'
;MNVALTLTPSIAAWAKTQPDAESAILQVLEAHLASIDSPTIRAGKLLKSNALTMPQDMEFEIPQVIGRADWEQLTRSERLSLGKEIKRTPEAFGLVFLRKSASNHAIYKRT
;
A
#
# COMPACT_ATOMS: atom_id res chain seq x y z
N MET A 1 -5.19 0.90 -28.18
CA MET A 1 -6.16 1.99 -28.02
C MET A 1 -5.44 3.33 -27.99
N ASN A 2 -5.91 4.27 -28.76
CA ASN A 2 -5.34 5.63 -28.75
C ASN A 2 -6.30 6.58 -28.05
N VAL A 3 -5.73 7.46 -27.24
CA VAL A 3 -6.50 8.46 -26.49
C VAL A 3 -6.00 9.85 -26.84
N ALA A 4 -6.90 10.76 -27.19
CA ALA A 4 -6.59 12.16 -27.39
C ALA A 4 -6.96 12.94 -26.13
N LEU A 5 -6.02 13.78 -25.66
CA LEU A 5 -6.21 14.56 -24.43
C LEU A 5 -6.02 16.05 -24.72
N THR A 6 -6.87 16.87 -24.12
CA THR A 6 -6.69 18.31 -24.08
C THR A 6 -5.99 18.66 -22.76
N LEU A 7 -4.78 19.22 -22.84
CA LEU A 7 -4.00 19.53 -21.66
C LEU A 7 -4.49 20.81 -20.99
N THR A 8 -4.58 20.79 -19.66
CA THR A 8 -4.80 21.98 -18.88
C THR A 8 -3.58 22.90 -18.98
N PRO A 9 -3.70 24.23 -18.69
CA PRO A 9 -2.55 25.14 -18.76
C PRO A 9 -1.36 24.68 -17.91
N SER A 10 -1.59 24.13 -16.72
CA SER A 10 -0.53 23.62 -15.84
C SER A 10 0.23 22.45 -16.47
N ILE A 11 -0.51 21.49 -17.00
CA ILE A 11 0.09 20.31 -17.65
C ILE A 11 0.80 20.69 -18.94
N ALA A 12 0.21 21.59 -19.73
CA ALA A 12 0.83 22.09 -20.96
C ALA A 12 2.14 22.81 -20.66
N ALA A 13 2.20 23.66 -19.64
CA ALA A 13 3.41 24.36 -19.23
C ALA A 13 4.52 23.37 -18.81
N TRP A 14 4.19 22.35 -18.03
CA TRP A 14 5.12 21.32 -17.64
C TRP A 14 5.60 20.52 -18.86
N ALA A 15 4.69 20.12 -19.75
CA ALA A 15 5.00 19.33 -20.93
C ALA A 15 6.00 20.02 -21.86
N LYS A 16 5.94 21.34 -21.96
CA LYS A 16 6.88 22.15 -22.76
C LYS A 16 8.32 22.07 -22.27
N THR A 17 8.54 21.73 -21.00
CA THR A 17 9.89 21.59 -20.43
C THR A 17 10.53 20.23 -20.74
N GLN A 18 9.75 19.29 -21.32
CA GLN A 18 10.21 17.93 -21.57
C GLN A 18 10.70 17.77 -23.02
N PRO A 19 11.80 17.01 -23.25
CA PRO A 19 12.30 16.73 -24.62
C PRO A 19 11.27 15.98 -25.47
N ASP A 20 10.52 15.06 -24.84
CA ASP A 20 9.44 14.30 -25.46
C ASP A 20 8.26 14.30 -24.49
N ALA A 21 7.31 15.20 -24.75
CA ALA A 21 6.17 15.40 -23.87
C ALA A 21 5.29 14.15 -23.75
N GLU A 22 5.08 13.43 -24.85
CA GLU A 22 4.25 12.22 -24.83
C GLU A 22 4.86 11.14 -23.95
N SER A 23 6.14 10.83 -24.12
CA SER A 23 6.85 9.86 -23.28
C SER A 23 6.87 10.28 -21.81
N ALA A 24 7.09 11.57 -21.54
CA ALA A 24 7.12 12.09 -20.17
C ALA A 24 5.75 11.93 -19.48
N ILE A 25 4.67 12.22 -20.17
CA ILE A 25 3.30 12.05 -19.66
C ILE A 25 3.02 10.56 -19.36
N LEU A 26 3.36 9.68 -20.28
CA LEU A 26 3.18 8.24 -20.10
C LEU A 26 3.97 7.70 -18.91
N GLN A 27 5.22 8.16 -18.74
CA GLN A 27 6.05 7.75 -17.60
C GLN A 27 5.43 8.17 -16.27
N VAL A 28 4.89 9.38 -16.16
CA VAL A 28 4.22 9.85 -14.95
C VAL A 28 2.97 9.02 -14.65
N LEU A 29 2.16 8.74 -15.67
CA LEU A 29 0.96 7.91 -15.51
C LEU A 29 1.31 6.48 -15.10
N GLU A 30 2.30 5.87 -15.72
CA GLU A 30 2.76 4.52 -15.36
C GLU A 30 3.29 4.46 -13.93
N ALA A 31 4.09 5.45 -13.52
CA ALA A 31 4.59 5.53 -12.15
C ALA A 31 3.45 5.68 -11.13
N HIS A 32 2.44 6.47 -11.46
CA HIS A 32 1.26 6.66 -10.61
C HIS A 32 0.45 5.36 -10.49
N LEU A 33 0.19 4.68 -11.60
CA LEU A 33 -0.52 3.40 -11.61
C LEU A 33 0.26 2.33 -10.82
N ALA A 34 1.57 2.27 -10.98
CA ALA A 34 2.40 1.35 -10.22
C ALA A 34 2.31 1.62 -8.72
N SER A 35 2.23 2.90 -8.30
CA SER A 35 2.08 3.25 -6.90
C SER A 35 0.72 2.84 -6.33
N ILE A 36 -0.35 2.88 -7.15
CA ILE A 36 -1.69 2.47 -6.75
C ILE A 36 -1.81 0.95 -6.69
N ASP A 37 -1.20 0.25 -7.65
CA ASP A 37 -1.30 -1.21 -7.80
C ASP A 37 -0.15 -1.98 -7.17
N SER A 38 0.74 -1.32 -6.40
CA SER A 38 1.84 -2.04 -5.76
C SER A 38 1.29 -3.11 -4.80
N PRO A 39 1.95 -4.27 -4.69
CA PRO A 39 1.53 -5.33 -3.77
C PRO A 39 1.44 -4.84 -2.32
N THR A 40 2.34 -3.95 -1.92
CA THR A 40 2.36 -3.37 -0.57
C THR A 40 1.12 -2.52 -0.30
N ILE A 41 0.71 -1.70 -1.26
CA ILE A 41 -0.49 -0.86 -1.14
C ILE A 41 -1.75 -1.71 -1.09
N ARG A 42 -1.85 -2.72 -1.96
CA ARG A 42 -2.98 -3.67 -1.94
C ARG A 42 -3.07 -4.40 -0.61
N ALA A 43 -1.96 -4.88 -0.09
CA ALA A 43 -1.92 -5.56 1.20
C ALA A 43 -2.34 -4.63 2.34
N GLY A 44 -1.92 -3.37 2.33
CA GLY A 44 -2.34 -2.38 3.33
C GLY A 44 -3.83 -2.09 3.29
N LYS A 45 -4.42 -1.98 2.10
CA LYS A 45 -5.87 -1.80 1.94
C LYS A 45 -6.65 -3.03 2.42
N LEU A 46 -6.16 -4.21 2.08
CA LEU A 46 -6.75 -5.48 2.50
C LEU A 46 -6.71 -5.62 4.02
N LEU A 47 -5.60 -5.23 4.64
CA LEU A 47 -5.45 -5.21 6.09
C LEU A 47 -6.51 -4.32 6.75
N LYS A 48 -6.68 -3.09 6.27
CA LYS A 48 -7.70 -2.17 6.79
C LYS A 48 -9.10 -2.75 6.68
N SER A 49 -9.43 -3.30 5.53
CA SER A 49 -10.74 -3.89 5.26
C SER A 49 -11.00 -5.10 6.15
N ASN A 50 -10.05 -6.01 6.24
CA ASN A 50 -10.19 -7.24 7.02
C ASN A 50 -10.19 -6.97 8.54
N ALA A 51 -9.42 -5.99 9.00
CA ALA A 51 -9.38 -5.61 10.40
C ALA A 51 -10.75 -5.19 10.92
N LEU A 52 -11.56 -4.55 10.10
CA LEU A 52 -12.92 -4.13 10.48
C LEU A 52 -13.85 -5.31 10.80
N THR A 53 -13.55 -6.49 10.27
CA THR A 53 -14.36 -7.70 10.50
C THR A 53 -13.82 -8.56 11.64
N MET A 54 -12.65 -8.23 12.19
CA MET A 54 -12.07 -8.99 13.29
C MET A 54 -12.73 -8.63 14.62
N PRO A 55 -12.89 -9.61 15.54
CA PRO A 55 -13.35 -9.32 16.91
C PRO A 55 -12.38 -8.36 17.62
N GLN A 56 -12.90 -7.41 18.39
CA GLN A 56 -12.10 -6.38 19.07
C GLN A 56 -11.07 -6.94 20.06
N ASP A 57 -11.39 -8.04 20.71
CA ASP A 57 -10.53 -8.64 21.73
C ASP A 57 -9.58 -9.70 21.17
N MET A 58 -9.64 -9.97 19.87
CA MET A 58 -8.79 -10.95 19.25
C MET A 58 -7.40 -10.40 18.97
N GLU A 59 -6.40 -11.10 19.43
CA GLU A 59 -5.00 -10.81 19.10
C GLU A 59 -4.60 -11.55 17.83
N PHE A 60 -3.82 -10.90 16.98
CA PHE A 60 -3.41 -11.49 15.71
C PHE A 60 -2.07 -10.93 15.22
N GLU A 61 -1.44 -11.67 14.33
CA GLU A 61 -0.31 -11.21 13.52
C GLU A 61 -0.82 -10.70 12.17
N ILE A 62 -0.08 -9.78 11.55
CA ILE A 62 -0.47 -9.18 10.27
C ILE A 62 -0.76 -10.20 9.16
N PRO A 63 0.06 -11.26 8.96
CA PRO A 63 -0.24 -12.26 7.93
C PRO A 63 -1.59 -12.95 8.09
N GLN A 64 -2.04 -13.11 9.32
CA GLN A 64 -3.34 -13.75 9.61
C GLN A 64 -4.50 -12.89 9.12
N VAL A 65 -4.39 -11.57 9.22
CA VAL A 65 -5.45 -10.64 8.80
C VAL A 65 -5.44 -10.43 7.29
N ILE A 66 -4.27 -10.24 6.70
CA ILE A 66 -4.12 -10.07 5.25
C ILE A 66 -4.55 -11.34 4.51
N GLY A 67 -4.24 -12.51 5.07
CA GLY A 67 -4.45 -13.79 4.44
C GLY A 67 -3.15 -14.30 3.83
N ARG A 68 -2.96 -15.61 3.93
CA ARG A 68 -1.71 -16.27 3.53
C ARG A 68 -1.38 -16.06 2.05
N ALA A 69 -2.38 -16.20 1.18
CA ALA A 69 -2.17 -16.08 -0.27
C ALA A 69 -1.65 -14.70 -0.65
N ASP A 70 -2.26 -13.64 -0.13
CA ASP A 70 -1.85 -12.27 -0.42
C ASP A 70 -0.53 -11.92 0.24
N TRP A 71 -0.28 -12.43 1.44
CA TRP A 71 0.98 -12.24 2.13
C TRP A 71 2.16 -12.88 1.39
N GLU A 72 1.96 -14.07 0.85
CA GLU A 72 3.00 -14.80 0.10
C GLU A 72 3.34 -14.13 -1.24
N GLN A 73 2.46 -13.30 -1.79
CA GLN A 73 2.74 -12.52 -2.99
C GLN A 73 3.73 -11.38 -2.74
N LEU A 74 3.94 -10.99 -1.49
CA LEU A 74 4.89 -9.96 -1.14
C LEU A 74 6.30 -10.53 -1.08
N THR A 75 7.28 -9.76 -1.58
CA THR A 75 8.69 -10.09 -1.37
C THR A 75 9.06 -9.85 0.09
N ARG A 76 10.20 -10.38 0.52
CA ARG A 76 10.71 -10.14 1.88
C ARG A 76 10.86 -8.65 2.16
N SER A 77 11.40 -7.90 1.21
CA SER A 77 11.57 -6.46 1.31
C SER A 77 10.24 -5.73 1.49
N GLU A 78 9.22 -6.12 0.71
CA GLU A 78 7.88 -5.55 0.80
C GLU A 78 7.22 -5.86 2.14
N ARG A 79 7.37 -7.09 2.66
CA ARG A 79 6.86 -7.48 3.97
C ARG A 79 7.48 -6.66 5.09
N LEU A 80 8.79 -6.43 5.03
CA LEU A 80 9.50 -5.63 6.01
C LEU A 80 9.07 -4.16 5.97
N SER A 81 8.93 -3.60 4.76
CA SER A 81 8.45 -2.23 4.56
C SER A 81 7.04 -2.04 5.11
N LEU A 82 6.14 -2.95 4.78
CA LEU A 82 4.75 -2.89 5.24
C LEU A 82 4.69 -3.03 6.77
N GLY A 83 5.45 -3.95 7.34
CA GLY A 83 5.52 -4.15 8.78
C GLY A 83 6.00 -2.92 9.53
N LYS A 84 7.01 -2.24 9.01
CA LYS A 84 7.52 -0.98 9.59
C LYS A 84 6.48 0.13 9.52
N GLU A 85 5.77 0.25 8.41
CA GLU A 85 4.75 1.26 8.24
C GLU A 85 3.57 1.03 9.18
N ILE A 86 3.11 -0.19 9.31
CA ILE A 86 2.03 -0.56 10.24
C ILE A 86 2.43 -0.26 11.67
N LYS A 87 3.65 -0.62 12.06
CA LYS A 87 4.16 -0.39 13.42
C LYS A 87 4.28 1.10 13.73
N ARG A 88 4.65 1.90 12.74
CA ARG A 88 4.78 3.36 12.90
C ARG A 88 3.42 4.04 13.13
N THR A 89 2.39 3.62 12.40
CA THR A 89 1.06 4.22 12.45
C THR A 89 -0.04 3.14 12.47
N PRO A 90 -0.10 2.29 13.52
CA PRO A 90 -1.08 1.20 13.54
C PRO A 90 -2.52 1.70 13.50
N GLU A 91 -2.82 2.84 14.09
CA GLU A 91 -4.14 3.45 14.10
C GLU A 91 -4.65 3.80 12.68
N ALA A 92 -3.75 4.07 11.73
CA ALA A 92 -4.13 4.31 10.34
C ALA A 92 -4.71 3.05 9.68
N PHE A 93 -4.40 1.87 10.22
CA PHE A 93 -4.91 0.58 9.75
C PHE A 93 -6.03 0.03 10.64
N GLY A 94 -6.50 0.80 11.62
CA GLY A 94 -7.51 0.36 12.57
C GLY A 94 -6.98 -0.64 13.60
N LEU A 95 -5.70 -0.57 13.93
CA LEU A 95 -5.01 -1.52 14.79
C LEU A 95 -4.36 -0.84 16.00
N VAL A 96 -4.14 -1.64 17.05
CA VAL A 96 -3.34 -1.27 18.21
C VAL A 96 -2.22 -2.29 18.35
N PHE A 97 -0.98 -1.82 18.48
CA PHE A 97 0.15 -2.69 18.74
C PHE A 97 0.14 -3.10 20.21
N LEU A 98 0.31 -4.41 20.46
CA LEU A 98 0.31 -4.95 21.83
C LEU A 98 1.70 -5.33 22.30
N ARG A 99 2.37 -6.21 21.58
CA ARG A 99 3.68 -6.75 21.96
C ARG A 99 4.28 -7.55 20.81
N LYS A 100 5.50 -8.04 21.01
CA LYS A 100 6.08 -9.03 20.11
C LYS A 100 5.90 -10.43 20.69
N SER A 101 5.64 -11.41 19.81
CA SER A 101 5.58 -12.82 20.19
C SER A 101 6.97 -13.38 20.52
N ALA A 102 7.00 -14.61 21.05
CA ALA A 102 8.25 -15.34 21.28
C ALA A 102 9.06 -15.50 19.99
N SER A 103 8.40 -15.56 18.83
CA SER A 103 9.06 -15.61 17.51
C SER A 103 9.45 -14.24 16.96
N ASN A 104 9.38 -13.20 17.76
CA ASN A 104 9.71 -11.82 17.41
C ASN A 104 8.76 -11.23 16.32
N HIS A 105 7.52 -11.67 16.27
CA HIS A 105 6.49 -11.13 15.40
C HIS A 105 5.60 -10.13 16.16
N ALA A 106 5.25 -9.03 15.53
CA ALA A 106 4.37 -8.04 16.14
C ALA A 106 2.94 -8.58 16.26
N ILE A 107 2.35 -8.39 17.43
CA ILE A 107 0.98 -8.78 17.73
C ILE A 107 0.13 -7.53 17.89
N TYR A 108 -1.00 -7.52 17.22
CA TYR A 108 -1.96 -6.42 17.18
C TYR A 108 -3.34 -6.89 17.58
N LYS A 109 -4.19 -5.93 17.89
CA LYS A 109 -5.63 -6.12 17.94
C LYS A 109 -6.32 -4.97 17.24
N ARG A 110 -7.60 -5.14 16.92
CA ARG A 110 -8.41 -4.10 16.33
C ARG A 110 -8.70 -2.98 17.36
N THR A 111 -8.73 -1.74 16.88
CA THR A 111 -9.14 -0.60 17.70
C THR A 111 -10.63 -0.65 18.06
#